data_634f9d4d98eccd081fdfb3355c93489c
#
_entry.id   634f9d4d98eccd081fdfb3355c93489c
#
_cell.length_a   1.000
_cell.length_b   1.000
_cell.length_c   1.000
_cell.angle_alpha   90.00
_cell.angle_beta   90.00
_cell.angle_gamma   90.00
#
_symmetry.space_group_name_H-M   'P 1'
#
loop_
_entity.id
_entity.type
_entity.pdbx_description
1 polymer ?
#
loop_
_entity_poly.entity_id
_entity_poly.type
_entity_poly.pdbx_seq_one_letter_code
_entity_poly.pdbx_strand_id
1 'polypeptide(L)'
;MTQYVYLLVSKDDSRRYVGITRHPKGRLQNHKRTKLWVDQMLILETFSDNDWKTIEKKHIAFWKQLGPLENKNDGGGGCLEHSEEARVKISVAQIGNTKTLGKKYSEETKAKMSAAKMGHAVSEETRAKLSAAAFAQWERKKVSI
;
A
#
# COMPACT_ATOMS: atom_id res chain seq x y z
N MET A 1 -4.25 17.07 2.75
CA MET A 1 -2.96 16.67 3.38
C MET A 1 -1.83 17.06 2.44
N THR A 2 -0.78 17.68 2.97
CA THR A 2 0.37 18.13 2.16
C THR A 2 1.15 16.96 1.57
N GLN A 3 1.46 17.04 0.30
CA GLN A 3 2.27 16.10 -0.45
C GLN A 3 3.43 16.84 -1.12
N TYR A 4 4.50 16.12 -1.40
CA TYR A 4 5.75 16.67 -1.91
C TYR A 4 6.18 15.88 -3.14
N VAL A 5 6.40 16.59 -4.27
CA VAL A 5 7.17 16.03 -5.39
C VAL A 5 8.64 16.20 -5.08
N TYR A 6 9.41 15.16 -5.22
CA TYR A 6 10.83 15.19 -4.97
C TYR A 6 11.64 14.60 -6.12
N LEU A 7 12.86 15.10 -6.25
CA LEU A 7 13.91 14.57 -7.11
C LEU A 7 15.00 13.95 -6.22
N LEU A 8 15.34 12.70 -6.46
CA LEU A 8 16.56 12.10 -5.93
C LEU A 8 17.66 12.29 -6.93
N VAL A 9 18.83 12.63 -6.46
CA VAL A 9 20.04 12.78 -7.28
C VAL A 9 21.20 12.00 -6.67
N SER A 10 22.09 11.49 -7.53
CA SER A 10 23.36 10.94 -7.13
C SER A 10 24.38 12.06 -6.92
N LYS A 11 25.48 11.76 -6.24
CA LYS A 11 26.56 12.72 -5.94
C LYS A 11 27.17 13.34 -7.21
N ASP A 12 27.23 12.58 -8.28
CA ASP A 12 27.76 12.97 -9.58
C ASP A 12 26.67 13.45 -10.56
N ASP A 13 25.43 13.58 -10.10
CA ASP A 13 24.24 13.94 -10.89
C ASP A 13 23.97 13.01 -12.11
N SER A 14 24.60 11.85 -12.15
CA SER A 14 24.42 10.89 -13.24
C SER A 14 23.11 10.11 -13.16
N ARG A 15 22.51 10.01 -11.95
CA ARG A 15 21.28 9.28 -11.71
C ARG A 15 20.25 10.15 -11.03
N ARG A 16 19.03 10.10 -11.55
CA ARG A 16 17.91 10.89 -11.08
C ARG A 16 16.66 10.03 -10.98
N TYR A 17 15.82 10.33 -9.99
CA TYR A 17 14.52 9.68 -9.81
C TYR A 17 13.50 10.68 -9.27
N VAL A 18 12.33 10.77 -9.90
CA VAL A 18 11.20 11.60 -9.44
C VAL A 18 10.20 10.73 -8.69
N GLY A 19 9.62 11.26 -7.63
CA GLY A 19 8.57 10.58 -6.88
C GLY A 19 7.74 11.54 -6.03
N ILE A 20 6.71 11.00 -5.40
CA ILE A 20 5.83 11.73 -4.48
C ILE A 20 5.84 11.08 -3.11
N THR A 21 5.75 11.90 -2.07
CA THR A 21 5.65 11.43 -0.69
C THR A 21 4.92 12.43 0.21
N ARG A 22 4.34 11.94 1.28
CA ARG A 22 3.84 12.77 2.41
C ARG A 22 4.89 12.97 3.50
N HIS A 23 5.91 12.11 3.51
CA HIS A 23 6.94 12.08 4.56
C HIS A 23 8.36 12.11 3.95
N PRO A 24 8.87 13.29 3.53
CA PRO A 24 10.14 13.39 2.81
C PRO A 24 11.33 12.78 3.57
N LYS A 25 11.46 13.07 4.87
CA LYS A 25 12.58 12.57 5.71
C LYS A 25 12.62 11.04 5.75
N GLY A 26 11.50 10.41 6.06
CA GLY A 26 11.40 8.93 6.11
C GLY A 26 11.59 8.29 4.73
N ARG A 27 11.07 8.96 3.68
CA ARG A 27 11.23 8.49 2.30
C ARG A 27 12.69 8.53 1.86
N LEU A 28 13.41 9.61 2.18
CA LEU A 28 14.86 9.72 1.88
C LEU A 28 15.66 8.62 2.59
N GLN A 29 15.44 8.38 3.87
CA GLN A 29 16.12 7.31 4.60
C GLN A 29 15.88 5.95 3.96
N ASN A 30 14.65 5.66 3.56
CA ASN A 30 14.31 4.41 2.90
C ASN A 30 15.01 4.28 1.54
N HIS A 31 15.06 5.36 0.77
CA HIS A 31 15.79 5.37 -0.50
C HIS A 31 17.29 5.17 -0.32
N LYS A 32 17.93 5.83 0.63
CA LYS A 32 19.37 5.64 0.93
C LYS A 32 19.69 4.20 1.33
N ARG A 33 18.76 3.53 2.01
CA ARG A 33 18.92 2.11 2.38
C ARG A 33 18.77 1.16 1.19
N THR A 34 17.87 1.46 0.25
CA THR A 34 17.52 0.57 -0.87
C THR A 34 18.23 0.90 -2.18
N LYS A 35 18.63 2.14 -2.34
CA LYS A 35 19.31 2.67 -3.53
C LYS A 35 20.60 3.35 -3.10
N LEU A 36 21.71 2.63 -3.14
CA LEU A 36 23.02 3.10 -2.64
C LEU A 36 23.55 4.36 -3.36
N TRP A 37 23.02 4.68 -4.54
CA TRP A 37 23.43 5.85 -5.32
C TRP A 37 22.78 7.16 -4.86
N VAL A 38 21.74 7.13 -4.02
CA VAL A 38 21.03 8.33 -3.58
C VAL A 38 21.89 9.13 -2.61
N ASP A 39 22.27 10.34 -3.01
CA ASP A 39 22.98 11.30 -2.18
C ASP A 39 21.99 12.23 -1.47
N GLN A 40 21.16 12.93 -2.23
CA GLN A 40 20.23 13.92 -1.71
C GLN A 40 18.83 13.84 -2.33
N MET A 41 17.89 14.50 -1.68
CA MET A 41 16.52 14.69 -2.14
C MET A 41 16.23 16.19 -2.24
N LEU A 42 15.82 16.64 -3.40
CA LEU A 42 15.35 18.00 -3.64
C LEU A 42 13.82 17.99 -3.68
N ILE A 43 13.18 18.91 -2.96
CA ILE A 43 11.73 19.10 -3.06
C ILE A 43 11.48 20.03 -4.24
N LEU A 44 10.75 19.54 -5.24
CA LEU A 44 10.42 20.26 -6.46
C LEU A 44 9.13 21.08 -6.32
N GLU A 45 8.13 20.46 -5.72
CA GLU A 45 6.80 21.06 -5.57
C GLU A 45 6.13 20.55 -4.29
N THR A 46 5.30 21.41 -3.69
CA THR A 46 4.45 21.08 -2.54
C THR A 46 3.01 21.36 -2.92
N PHE A 47 2.13 20.38 -2.70
CA PHE A 47 0.73 20.49 -3.08
C PHE A 47 -0.18 19.77 -2.06
N SER A 48 -1.46 20.12 -2.07
CA SER A 48 -2.47 19.52 -1.18
C SER A 48 -3.62 18.83 -1.94
N ASP A 49 -3.53 18.81 -3.25
CA ASP A 49 -4.55 18.28 -4.14
C ASP A 49 -4.52 16.74 -4.21
N ASN A 50 -5.65 16.14 -4.61
CA ASN A 50 -5.75 14.69 -4.82
C ASN A 50 -5.23 14.23 -6.19
N ASP A 51 -4.92 15.17 -7.11
CA ASP A 51 -4.43 14.85 -8.46
C ASP A 51 -2.91 14.61 -8.53
N TRP A 52 -2.38 13.94 -7.52
CA TRP A 52 -0.97 13.61 -7.45
C TRP A 52 -0.44 12.81 -8.68
N LYS A 53 -1.33 12.05 -9.35
CA LYS A 53 -0.96 11.26 -10.53
C LYS A 53 -0.55 12.14 -11.70
N THR A 54 -1.32 13.17 -11.98
CA THR A 54 -1.04 14.14 -13.06
C THR A 54 0.21 14.94 -12.74
N ILE A 55 0.36 15.37 -11.48
CA ILE A 55 1.51 16.15 -11.03
C ILE A 55 2.81 15.30 -11.16
N GLU A 56 2.79 14.04 -10.71
CA GLU A 56 3.94 13.14 -10.86
C GLU A 56 4.32 12.93 -12.31
N LYS A 57 3.35 12.64 -13.19
CA LYS A 57 3.58 12.46 -14.63
C LYS A 57 4.20 13.70 -15.27
N LYS A 58 3.71 14.88 -14.93
CA LYS A 58 4.24 16.18 -15.43
C LYS A 58 5.72 16.32 -15.08
N HIS A 59 6.08 16.09 -13.82
CA HIS A 59 7.47 16.17 -13.38
C HIS A 59 8.35 15.10 -14.03
N ILE A 60 7.89 13.88 -14.13
CA ILE A 60 8.66 12.81 -14.81
C ILE A 60 8.89 13.16 -16.28
N ALA A 61 7.85 13.61 -16.99
CA ALA A 61 7.98 14.03 -18.39
C ALA A 61 8.97 15.17 -18.57
N PHE A 62 8.92 16.18 -17.69
CA PHE A 62 9.85 17.30 -17.71
C PHE A 62 11.32 16.84 -17.50
N TRP A 63 11.56 16.06 -16.44
CA TRP A 63 12.92 15.62 -16.11
C TRP A 63 13.49 14.62 -17.12
N LYS A 64 12.63 13.82 -17.81
CA LYS A 64 13.06 12.97 -18.93
C LYS A 64 13.63 13.76 -20.12
N GLN A 65 13.16 14.98 -20.34
CA GLN A 65 13.70 15.83 -21.41
C GLN A 65 15.10 16.36 -21.08
N LEU A 66 15.44 16.46 -19.79
CA LEU A 66 16.73 16.95 -19.30
C LEU A 66 17.77 15.85 -19.13
N GLY A 67 17.38 14.57 -19.29
CA GLY A 67 18.29 13.44 -19.16
C GLY A 67 17.63 12.16 -18.67
N PRO A 68 18.39 11.08 -18.51
CA PRO A 68 17.86 9.78 -18.10
C PRO A 68 17.33 9.81 -16.66
N LEU A 69 16.18 9.16 -16.45
CA LEU A 69 15.60 8.92 -15.14
C LEU A 69 15.58 7.43 -14.79
N GLU A 70 15.80 7.10 -13.53
CA GLU A 70 15.63 5.75 -12.95
C GLU A 70 14.14 5.33 -12.80
N ASN A 71 13.20 6.17 -13.21
CA ASN A 71 11.78 5.86 -13.21
C ASN A 71 11.47 4.81 -14.27
N LYS A 72 10.97 3.64 -13.86
CA LYS A 72 10.62 2.53 -14.77
C LYS A 72 9.37 2.79 -15.60
N ASN A 73 8.51 3.71 -15.14
CA ASN A 73 7.25 4.08 -15.79
C ASN A 73 7.09 5.59 -15.81
N ASP A 74 6.07 6.06 -16.52
CA ASP A 74 5.79 7.49 -16.72
C ASP A 74 5.07 8.15 -15.53
N GLY A 75 5.03 7.49 -14.37
CA GLY A 75 4.39 8.00 -13.16
C GLY A 75 2.88 7.70 -13.08
N GLY A 76 2.27 8.15 -11.99
CA GLY A 76 0.85 7.90 -11.72
C GLY A 76 0.53 6.45 -11.33
N GLY A 77 1.54 5.61 -11.26
CA GLY A 77 1.47 4.24 -10.80
C GLY A 77 1.71 4.12 -9.30
N GLY A 78 0.88 4.77 -8.49
CA GLY A 78 0.67 4.30 -7.11
C GLY A 78 0.21 2.85 -7.16
N CYS A 79 -0.03 2.23 -6.02
CA CYS A 79 -0.56 0.86 -5.99
C CYS A 79 -1.70 0.75 -7.00
N LEU A 80 -1.39 0.23 -8.18
CA LEU A 80 -2.35 0.06 -9.25
C LEU A 80 -3.45 -0.80 -8.67
N GLU A 81 -4.69 -0.37 -8.79
CA GLU A 81 -5.79 -1.31 -8.63
C GLU A 81 -5.46 -2.49 -9.52
N HIS A 82 -5.27 -3.63 -8.90
CA HIS A 82 -5.01 -4.84 -9.66
C HIS A 82 -6.15 -5.03 -10.66
N SER A 83 -5.82 -5.30 -11.91
CA SER A 83 -6.83 -5.71 -12.89
C SER A 83 -7.60 -6.92 -12.33
N GLU A 84 -8.84 -7.13 -12.77
CA GLU A 84 -9.64 -8.25 -12.30
C GLU A 84 -8.92 -9.58 -12.53
N GLU A 85 -8.25 -9.72 -13.66
CA GLU A 85 -7.40 -10.89 -13.95
C GLU A 85 -6.26 -11.07 -12.94
N ALA A 86 -5.58 -9.98 -12.54
CA ALA A 86 -4.53 -10.04 -11.53
C ALA A 86 -5.10 -10.38 -10.14
N ARG A 87 -6.29 -9.85 -9.79
CA ARG A 87 -7.00 -10.20 -8.54
C ARG A 87 -7.35 -11.69 -8.50
N VAL A 88 -7.87 -12.23 -9.61
CA VAL A 88 -8.17 -13.65 -9.70
C VAL A 88 -6.91 -14.49 -9.54
N LYS A 89 -5.82 -14.16 -10.24
CA LYS A 89 -4.53 -14.87 -10.10
C LYS A 89 -4.00 -14.84 -8.66
N ILE A 90 -4.06 -13.69 -7.98
CA ILE A 90 -3.66 -13.55 -6.57
C ILE A 90 -4.56 -14.40 -5.67
N SER A 91 -5.88 -14.36 -5.89
CA SER A 91 -6.85 -15.15 -5.12
C SER A 91 -6.58 -16.65 -5.27
N VAL A 92 -6.45 -17.14 -6.50
CA VAL A 92 -6.13 -18.55 -6.77
C VAL A 92 -4.80 -18.98 -6.13
N ALA A 93 -3.77 -18.15 -6.22
CA ALA A 93 -2.46 -18.42 -5.59
C ALA A 93 -2.53 -18.46 -4.05
N GLN A 94 -3.54 -17.87 -3.44
CA GLN A 94 -3.75 -17.89 -1.99
C GLN A 94 -4.65 -19.03 -1.51
N ILE A 95 -5.39 -19.67 -2.40
CA ILE A 95 -6.20 -20.83 -2.04
C ILE A 95 -5.27 -21.97 -1.54
N GLY A 96 -5.57 -22.48 -0.37
CA GLY A 96 -4.75 -23.53 0.26
C GLY A 96 -3.44 -23.02 0.90
N ASN A 97 -3.22 -21.72 0.98
CA ASN A 97 -2.06 -21.17 1.68
C ASN A 97 -2.15 -21.38 3.19
N THR A 98 -1.41 -22.36 3.68
CA THR A 98 -1.38 -22.76 5.09
C THR A 98 -0.23 -22.12 5.88
N LYS A 99 0.52 -21.16 5.32
CA LYS A 99 1.69 -20.52 5.96
C LYS A 99 1.42 -19.91 7.33
N THR A 100 0.18 -19.51 7.58
CA THR A 100 -0.28 -18.94 8.85
C THR A 100 -1.06 -19.94 9.71
N LEU A 101 -1.36 -21.11 9.17
CA LEU A 101 -2.12 -22.13 9.89
C LEU A 101 -1.26 -22.67 11.06
N GLY A 102 -1.84 -22.68 12.26
CA GLY A 102 -1.14 -23.12 13.46
C GLY A 102 -0.12 -22.13 14.04
N LYS A 103 0.03 -20.93 13.46
CA LYS A 103 0.90 -19.89 14.03
C LYS A 103 0.35 -19.41 15.36
N LYS A 104 1.07 -19.71 16.44
CA LYS A 104 0.73 -19.22 17.79
C LYS A 104 1.28 -17.80 17.96
N TYR A 105 0.41 -16.87 18.29
CA TYR A 105 0.80 -15.50 18.66
C TYR A 105 1.03 -15.42 20.17
N SER A 106 1.97 -14.56 20.60
CA SER A 106 2.15 -14.25 22.02
C SER A 106 0.89 -13.63 22.61
N GLU A 107 0.67 -13.78 23.92
CA GLU A 107 -0.49 -13.19 24.61
C GLU A 107 -0.53 -11.66 24.45
N GLU A 108 0.62 -11.00 24.46
CA GLU A 108 0.72 -9.56 24.18
C GLU A 108 0.21 -9.22 22.78
N THR A 109 0.59 -10.00 21.75
CA THR A 109 0.11 -9.79 20.37
C THR A 109 -1.38 -10.04 20.26
N LYS A 110 -1.90 -11.07 20.93
CA LYS A 110 -3.34 -11.35 20.99
C LYS A 110 -4.11 -10.20 21.64
N ALA A 111 -3.60 -9.67 22.76
CA ALA A 111 -4.21 -8.54 23.45
C ALA A 111 -4.25 -7.28 22.55
N LYS A 112 -3.16 -6.96 21.86
CA LYS A 112 -3.11 -5.85 20.90
C LYS A 112 -4.10 -6.03 19.75
N MET A 113 -4.19 -7.23 19.16
CA MET A 113 -5.16 -7.52 18.10
C MET A 113 -6.61 -7.45 18.60
N SER A 114 -6.87 -7.90 19.81
CA SER A 114 -8.19 -7.79 20.43
C SER A 114 -8.59 -6.34 20.68
N ALA A 115 -7.70 -5.56 21.28
CA ALA A 115 -7.92 -4.12 21.53
C ALA A 115 -8.17 -3.34 20.23
N ALA A 116 -7.42 -3.65 19.15
CA ALA A 116 -7.60 -3.01 17.85
C ALA A 116 -8.95 -3.36 17.19
N LYS A 117 -9.56 -4.49 17.53
CA LYS A 117 -10.86 -4.92 17.01
C LYS A 117 -12.04 -4.49 17.89
N MET A 118 -11.79 -4.12 19.14
CA MET A 118 -12.84 -3.61 20.02
C MET A 118 -13.34 -2.25 19.55
N GLY A 119 -14.66 -2.06 19.57
CA GLY A 119 -15.29 -0.80 19.18
C GLY A 119 -15.48 -0.59 17.67
N HIS A 120 -15.11 -1.54 16.82
CA HIS A 120 -15.47 -1.46 15.40
C HIS A 120 -17.00 -1.53 15.24
N ALA A 121 -17.57 -0.45 14.72
CA ALA A 121 -18.98 -0.42 14.34
C ALA A 121 -19.20 -1.40 13.18
N VAL A 122 -19.98 -2.44 13.43
CA VAL A 122 -20.38 -3.40 12.39
C VAL A 122 -21.63 -2.86 11.72
N SER A 123 -21.61 -2.74 10.37
CA SER A 123 -22.77 -2.27 9.60
C SER A 123 -23.99 -3.19 9.84
N GLU A 124 -25.21 -2.64 9.76
CA GLU A 124 -26.45 -3.41 9.90
C GLU A 124 -26.51 -4.58 8.90
N GLU A 125 -26.06 -4.38 7.67
CA GLU A 125 -25.96 -5.44 6.66
C GLU A 125 -25.05 -6.59 7.10
N THR A 126 -23.86 -6.26 7.65
CA THR A 126 -22.91 -7.27 8.15
C THR A 126 -23.49 -7.99 9.35
N ARG A 127 -24.18 -7.28 10.26
CA ARG A 127 -24.87 -7.85 11.43
C ARG A 127 -25.95 -8.83 11.01
N ALA A 128 -26.76 -8.46 10.02
CA ALA A 128 -27.79 -9.34 9.47
C ALA A 128 -27.20 -10.62 8.84
N LYS A 129 -26.12 -10.50 8.06
CA LYS A 129 -25.41 -11.66 7.49
C LYS A 129 -24.85 -12.60 8.55
N LEU A 130 -24.25 -12.05 9.61
CA LEU A 130 -23.73 -12.83 10.73
C LEU A 130 -24.84 -13.57 11.50
N SER A 131 -25.97 -12.90 11.75
CA SER A 131 -27.15 -13.49 12.39
C SER A 131 -27.73 -14.63 11.56
N ALA A 132 -27.92 -14.43 10.24
CA ALA A 132 -28.42 -15.45 9.35
C ALA A 132 -27.49 -16.68 9.27
N ALA A 133 -26.16 -16.45 9.21
CA ALA A 133 -25.17 -17.52 9.21
C ALA A 133 -25.17 -18.33 10.52
N ALA A 134 -25.29 -17.65 11.66
CA ALA A 134 -25.40 -18.29 12.98
C ALA A 134 -26.66 -19.16 13.09
N PHE A 135 -27.79 -18.63 12.61
CA PHE A 135 -29.05 -19.37 12.60
C PHE A 135 -28.97 -20.63 11.72
N ALA A 136 -28.44 -20.51 10.50
CA ALA A 136 -28.26 -21.65 9.61
C ALA A 136 -27.30 -22.72 10.20
N GLN A 137 -26.28 -22.30 10.95
CA GLN A 137 -25.39 -23.25 11.64
C GLN A 137 -26.09 -23.96 12.79
N TRP A 138 -26.93 -23.26 13.53
CA TRP A 138 -27.72 -23.84 14.62
C TRP A 138 -28.76 -24.88 14.10
N GLU A 139 -29.44 -24.58 13.00
CA GLU A 139 -30.34 -25.53 12.35
C GLU A 139 -29.66 -26.81 11.89
N ARG A 140 -28.48 -26.68 11.26
CA ARG A 140 -27.65 -27.85 10.85
C ARG A 140 -27.28 -28.74 12.05
N LYS A 141 -26.99 -28.15 13.21
CA LYS A 141 -26.65 -28.94 14.42
C LYS A 141 -27.87 -29.65 14.98
N LYS A 142 -29.09 -29.11 14.87
CA LYS A 142 -30.33 -29.76 15.30
C LYS A 142 -30.68 -31.02 14.50
N VAL A 143 -30.36 -31.04 13.20
CA VAL A 143 -30.66 -32.17 12.30
C VAL A 143 -29.67 -33.32 12.47
N SER A 144 -28.52 -33.08 13.13
CA SER A 144 -27.45 -34.07 13.35
C SER A 144 -27.53 -34.81 14.68
N ILE A 145 -28.66 -34.68 15.42
CA ILE A 145 -29.02 -35.43 16.64
C ILE A 145 -30.19 -36.35 16.33
#